data_a623a6c1522f12a1347840e0977c0ae2
#
_entry.id   a623a6c1522f12a1347840e0977c0ae2
#
_cell.length_a   1.000
_cell.length_b   1.000
_cell.length_c   1.000
_cell.angle_alpha   90.00
_cell.angle_beta   90.00
_cell.angle_gamma   90.00
#
_symmetry.space_group_name_H-M   'P 1'
#
loop_
_entity.id
_entity.type
_entity.pdbx_description
1 polymer ?
#
loop_
_entity_poly.entity_id
_entity_poly.type
_entity_poly.pdbx_seq_one_letter_code
_entity_poly.pdbx_strand_id
1 'polypeptide(L)'
;MINKLAILGLMIIGISCESREEITRQQYVVEGMNLYQTNCANCHQVDGSGLKDLYPPLARTDLWQRVKMSELACIIKHGQKDSIQVNGKPYNAYMPANPKLQALDIAELMTYMREKWSPNKTIFSLDSARYALKNCP
;
A
#
# COMPACT_ATOMS: atom_id res chain seq x y z
N MET A 1 -43.35 -40.78 -4.61
CA MET A 1 -43.47 -39.44 -5.21
C MET A 1 -42.69 -38.47 -4.30
N ILE A 2 -41.43 -38.20 -4.62
CA ILE A 2 -40.57 -37.31 -3.83
C ILE A 2 -40.97 -35.87 -4.17
N ASN A 3 -41.36 -35.13 -3.17
CA ASN A 3 -41.97 -33.81 -3.26
C ASN A 3 -40.96 -32.81 -3.85
N LYS A 4 -41.19 -32.33 -5.08
CA LYS A 4 -40.36 -31.37 -5.79
C LYS A 4 -40.15 -30.05 -5.05
N LEU A 5 -40.89 -29.78 -3.98
CA LEU A 5 -40.74 -28.60 -3.10
C LEU A 5 -39.62 -28.74 -2.08
N ALA A 6 -39.14 -29.96 -1.76
CA ALA A 6 -38.06 -30.17 -0.81
C ALA A 6 -36.66 -29.92 -1.41
N ILE A 7 -36.55 -29.91 -2.76
CA ILE A 7 -35.26 -29.70 -3.44
C ILE A 7 -34.96 -28.18 -3.62
N LEU A 8 -35.97 -27.33 -3.58
CA LEU A 8 -35.79 -25.88 -3.78
C LEU A 8 -35.29 -25.15 -2.50
N GLY A 9 -35.38 -25.80 -1.33
CA GLY A 9 -34.96 -25.20 -0.04
C GLY A 9 -33.48 -25.39 0.32
N LEU A 10 -32.71 -26.18 -0.44
CA LEU A 10 -31.31 -26.52 -0.10
C LEU A 10 -30.26 -25.73 -0.89
N MET A 11 -30.66 -24.73 -1.69
CA MET A 11 -29.78 -24.05 -2.63
C MET A 11 -29.38 -22.63 -2.21
N ILE A 12 -29.64 -22.20 -0.97
CA ILE A 12 -29.34 -20.83 -0.54
C ILE A 12 -28.62 -20.84 0.82
N ILE A 13 -27.44 -21.40 0.93
CA ILE A 13 -26.47 -21.02 1.98
C ILE A 13 -25.06 -21.21 1.47
N GLY A 14 -24.71 -20.50 0.40
CA GLY A 14 -23.32 -20.20 0.08
C GLY A 14 -23.03 -18.80 0.61
N ILE A 15 -23.18 -18.54 1.91
CA ILE A 15 -22.66 -17.32 2.52
C ILE A 15 -21.16 -17.48 2.50
N SER A 16 -20.51 -16.89 1.49
CA SER A 16 -19.08 -16.74 1.45
C SER A 16 -18.67 -15.97 2.70
N CYS A 17 -18.20 -16.68 3.72
CA CYS A 17 -17.62 -16.09 4.90
C CYS A 17 -16.23 -15.59 4.49
N GLU A 18 -16.12 -14.31 4.17
CA GLU A 18 -14.84 -13.67 3.88
C GLU A 18 -13.94 -13.83 5.11
N SER A 19 -12.68 -14.19 4.90
CA SER A 19 -11.78 -14.40 6.03
C SER A 19 -11.53 -13.07 6.75
N ARG A 20 -11.29 -13.12 8.07
CA ARG A 20 -10.92 -11.93 8.86
C ARG A 20 -9.70 -11.21 8.27
N GLU A 21 -8.76 -11.96 7.72
CA GLU A 21 -7.57 -11.41 7.07
C GLU A 21 -7.92 -10.58 5.84
N GLU A 22 -8.85 -11.06 5.00
CA GLU A 22 -9.29 -10.35 3.82
C GLU A 22 -10.05 -9.06 4.19
N ILE A 23 -10.91 -9.10 5.21
CA ILE A 23 -11.59 -7.91 5.72
C ILE A 23 -10.56 -6.87 6.20
N THR A 24 -9.57 -7.29 6.97
CA THR A 24 -8.49 -6.40 7.43
C THR A 24 -7.70 -5.83 6.26
N ARG A 25 -7.39 -6.64 5.24
CA ARG A 25 -6.70 -6.17 4.04
C ARG A 25 -7.49 -5.09 3.31
N GLN A 26 -8.79 -5.28 3.14
CA GLN A 26 -9.66 -4.30 2.49
C GLN A 26 -9.73 -3.00 3.28
N GLN A 27 -9.85 -3.05 4.61
CA GLN A 27 -9.82 -1.86 5.47
C GLN A 27 -8.50 -1.10 5.30
N TYR A 28 -7.35 -1.78 5.34
CA TYR A 28 -6.05 -1.16 5.12
C TYR A 28 -5.93 -0.53 3.74
N VAL A 29 -6.47 -1.17 2.69
CA VAL A 29 -6.44 -0.62 1.33
C VAL A 29 -7.28 0.65 1.23
N VAL A 30 -8.47 0.68 1.84
CA VAL A 30 -9.36 1.85 1.77
C VAL A 30 -8.75 3.03 2.53
N GLU A 31 -8.28 2.83 3.76
CA GLU A 31 -7.65 3.89 4.55
C GLU A 31 -6.31 4.33 3.93
N GLY A 32 -5.52 3.39 3.46
CA GLY A 32 -4.27 3.68 2.75
C GLY A 32 -4.48 4.50 1.47
N MET A 33 -5.59 4.30 0.76
CA MET A 33 -5.98 5.12 -0.39
C MET A 33 -6.25 6.57 0.03
N ASN A 34 -7.00 6.79 1.11
CA ASN A 34 -7.29 8.12 1.65
C ASN A 34 -6.00 8.84 2.07
N LEU A 35 -5.12 8.12 2.77
CA LEU A 35 -3.80 8.62 3.19
C LEU A 35 -2.92 8.98 1.98
N TYR A 36 -2.92 8.15 0.93
CA TYR A 36 -2.18 8.42 -0.29
C TYR A 36 -2.68 9.67 -1.00
N GLN A 37 -3.98 9.80 -1.18
CA GLN A 37 -4.58 10.97 -1.82
C GLN A 37 -4.23 12.27 -1.08
N THR A 38 -4.22 12.23 0.24
CA THR A 38 -3.97 13.41 1.08
C THR A 38 -2.49 13.80 1.14
N ASN A 39 -1.59 12.81 1.24
CA ASN A 39 -0.18 13.07 1.57
C ASN A 39 0.80 12.87 0.41
N CYS A 40 0.42 12.11 -0.64
CA CYS A 40 1.36 11.65 -1.66
C CYS A 40 0.99 12.07 -3.09
N ALA A 41 -0.33 12.12 -3.40
CA ALA A 41 -0.84 12.29 -4.76
C ALA A 41 -0.45 13.62 -5.42
N ASN A 42 -0.21 14.67 -4.65
CA ASN A 42 0.22 15.97 -5.18
C ASN A 42 1.56 15.87 -5.94
N CYS A 43 2.47 15.02 -5.49
CA CYS A 43 3.77 14.81 -6.12
C CYS A 43 3.79 13.55 -7.00
N HIS A 44 3.30 12.42 -6.46
CA HIS A 44 3.37 11.13 -7.15
C HIS A 44 2.19 10.85 -8.09
N GLN A 45 1.24 11.78 -8.19
CA GLN A 45 -0.03 11.68 -8.94
C GLN A 45 -0.95 10.57 -8.38
N VAL A 46 -2.25 10.69 -8.65
CA VAL A 46 -3.28 9.73 -8.16
C VAL A 46 -3.04 8.32 -8.70
N ASP A 47 -2.53 8.22 -9.91
CA ASP A 47 -2.22 6.95 -10.58
C ASP A 47 -0.80 6.41 -10.28
N GLY A 48 -0.02 7.15 -9.49
CA GLY A 48 1.36 6.79 -9.16
C GLY A 48 2.35 6.99 -10.31
N SER A 49 1.99 7.73 -11.37
CA SER A 49 2.87 7.97 -12.53
C SER A 49 4.05 8.90 -12.23
N GLY A 50 4.00 9.64 -11.12
CA GLY A 50 4.96 10.68 -10.81
C GLY A 50 4.80 11.91 -11.70
N LEU A 51 5.76 12.81 -11.66
CA LEU A 51 5.74 14.04 -12.47
C LEU A 51 7.02 14.20 -13.27
N LYS A 52 7.04 13.66 -14.48
CA LYS A 52 8.16 13.75 -15.43
C LYS A 52 9.52 13.45 -14.76
N ASP A 53 10.42 14.44 -14.77
CA ASP A 53 11.78 14.35 -14.24
C ASP A 53 11.88 14.87 -12.80
N LEU A 54 10.77 15.34 -12.24
CA LEU A 54 10.76 15.99 -10.92
C LEU A 54 10.47 14.98 -9.81
N TYR A 55 9.38 14.22 -9.93
CA TYR A 55 8.97 13.25 -8.91
C TYR A 55 8.88 11.84 -9.48
N PRO A 56 9.48 10.84 -8.82
CA PRO A 56 9.56 9.48 -9.34
C PRO A 56 8.19 8.81 -9.42
N PRO A 57 7.97 7.91 -10.39
CA PRO A 57 6.81 7.05 -10.41
C PRO A 57 6.85 6.04 -9.26
N LEU A 58 5.67 5.70 -8.74
CA LEU A 58 5.44 4.59 -7.82
C LEU A 58 4.77 3.42 -8.54
N ALA A 59 4.05 3.71 -9.63
CA ALA A 59 3.52 2.72 -10.56
C ALA A 59 4.60 2.29 -11.56
N ARG A 60 4.65 0.98 -11.88
CA ARG A 60 5.58 0.41 -12.88
C ARG A 60 7.03 0.80 -12.61
N THR A 61 7.46 0.72 -11.36
CA THR A 61 8.81 1.06 -10.92
C THR A 61 9.56 -0.16 -10.42
N ASP A 62 10.89 -0.15 -10.60
CA ASP A 62 11.82 -1.15 -10.07
C ASP A 62 11.95 -1.10 -8.53
N LEU A 63 11.49 -0.03 -7.89
CA LEU A 63 11.56 0.14 -6.43
C LEU A 63 10.92 -1.03 -5.66
N TRP A 64 9.79 -1.55 -6.13
CA TRP A 64 9.07 -2.65 -5.45
C TRP A 64 9.86 -3.96 -5.36
N GLN A 65 10.88 -4.13 -6.19
CA GLN A 65 11.72 -5.32 -6.21
C GLN A 65 13.09 -5.07 -5.56
N ARG A 66 13.58 -3.83 -5.63
CA ARG A 66 14.94 -3.46 -5.27
C ARG A 66 15.05 -2.92 -3.84
N VAL A 67 14.03 -2.22 -3.35
CA VAL A 67 14.04 -1.55 -2.04
C VAL A 67 13.28 -2.39 -1.01
N LYS A 68 13.83 -2.51 0.19
CA LYS A 68 13.14 -3.20 1.30
C LYS A 68 11.90 -2.42 1.73
N MET A 69 10.83 -3.12 2.08
CA MET A 69 9.60 -2.48 2.56
C MET A 69 9.82 -1.65 3.83
N SER A 70 10.71 -2.08 4.73
CA SER A 70 11.10 -1.31 5.90
C SER A 70 11.79 0.01 5.56
N GLU A 71 12.63 0.02 4.53
CA GLU A 71 13.30 1.24 4.04
C GLU A 71 12.27 2.20 3.41
N LEU A 72 11.33 1.71 2.60
CA LEU A 72 10.25 2.54 2.07
C LEU A 72 9.39 3.15 3.19
N ALA A 73 9.09 2.39 4.25
CA ALA A 73 8.38 2.91 5.41
C ALA A 73 9.15 4.06 6.09
N CYS A 74 10.47 3.93 6.22
CA CYS A 74 11.34 4.98 6.77
C CYS A 74 11.37 6.23 5.87
N ILE A 75 11.48 6.05 4.55
CA ILE A 75 11.42 7.15 3.57
C ILE A 75 10.09 7.90 3.69
N ILE A 76 8.97 7.19 3.78
CA ILE A 76 7.65 7.81 3.94
C ILE A 76 7.60 8.63 5.25
N LYS A 77 8.08 8.08 6.34
CA LYS A 77 8.04 8.72 7.67
C LYS A 77 8.97 9.93 7.77
N HIS A 78 10.21 9.79 7.30
CA HIS A 78 11.29 10.75 7.53
C HIS A 78 11.64 11.61 6.31
N GLY A 79 11.05 11.28 5.15
CA GLY A 79 11.37 11.94 3.89
C GLY A 79 12.65 11.40 3.25
N GLN A 80 13.03 11.99 2.10
CA GLN A 80 14.22 11.63 1.34
C GLN A 80 14.89 12.88 0.80
N LYS A 81 16.17 13.06 1.10
CA LYS A 81 16.97 14.23 0.69
C LYS A 81 17.96 13.90 -0.41
N ASP A 82 18.48 12.68 -0.39
CA ASP A 82 19.49 12.24 -1.33
C ASP A 82 18.89 11.83 -2.66
N SER A 83 19.70 11.88 -3.72
CA SER A 83 19.31 11.39 -5.03
C SER A 83 18.95 9.92 -5.00
N ILE A 84 17.84 9.56 -5.64
CA ILE A 84 17.37 8.19 -5.77
C ILE A 84 17.28 7.80 -7.24
N GLN A 85 17.69 6.58 -7.56
CA GLN A 85 17.52 6.01 -8.89
C GLN A 85 16.18 5.26 -8.98
N VAL A 86 15.39 5.55 -10.00
CA VAL A 86 14.12 4.87 -10.27
C VAL A 86 14.04 4.56 -11.75
N ASN A 87 13.90 3.30 -12.13
CA ASN A 87 13.91 2.83 -13.51
C ASN A 87 15.15 3.33 -14.30
N GLY A 88 16.32 3.35 -13.65
CA GLY A 88 17.58 3.83 -14.26
C GLY A 88 17.72 5.34 -14.39
N LYS A 89 16.77 6.12 -13.86
CA LYS A 89 16.75 7.58 -13.93
C LYS A 89 16.98 8.20 -12.55
N PRO A 90 17.86 9.21 -12.41
CA PRO A 90 18.05 9.91 -11.14
C PRO A 90 16.92 10.91 -10.87
N TYR A 91 16.47 10.94 -9.59
CA TYR A 91 15.54 11.93 -9.05
C TYR A 91 16.19 12.61 -7.84
N ASN A 92 16.22 13.94 -7.87
CA ASN A 92 16.91 14.76 -6.87
C ASN A 92 15.96 15.67 -6.08
N ALA A 93 14.65 15.62 -6.38
CA ALA A 93 13.68 16.42 -5.67
C ALA A 93 13.53 15.94 -4.22
N TYR A 94 13.50 16.89 -3.29
CA TYR A 94 13.28 16.61 -1.89
C TYR A 94 11.87 16.02 -1.66
N MET A 95 11.81 14.86 -1.02
CA MET A 95 10.56 14.30 -0.50
C MET A 95 10.43 14.70 0.97
N PRO A 96 9.41 15.48 1.35
CA PRO A 96 9.22 15.90 2.73
C PRO A 96 8.87 14.74 3.65
N ALA A 97 9.22 14.86 4.94
CA ALA A 97 8.81 13.93 5.97
C ALA A 97 7.29 14.02 6.24
N ASN A 98 6.71 12.92 6.70
CA ASN A 98 5.32 12.86 7.15
C ASN A 98 5.25 12.56 8.66
N PRO A 99 5.65 13.51 9.55
CA PRO A 99 5.81 13.25 10.98
C PRO A 99 4.48 12.92 11.68
N LYS A 100 3.34 13.31 11.11
CA LYS A 100 2.02 13.04 11.68
C LYS A 100 1.56 11.60 11.47
N LEU A 101 2.03 10.91 10.43
CA LEU A 101 1.65 9.53 10.17
C LEU A 101 2.17 8.60 11.28
N GLN A 102 1.25 7.84 11.87
CA GLN A 102 1.57 6.84 12.89
C GLN A 102 1.91 5.49 12.22
N ALA A 103 2.34 4.51 13.01
CA ALA A 103 2.68 3.19 12.48
C ALA A 103 1.50 2.50 11.77
N LEU A 104 0.26 2.73 12.22
CA LEU A 104 -0.91 2.19 11.55
C LEU A 104 -1.10 2.86 10.18
N ASP A 105 -1.02 4.18 10.12
CA ASP A 105 -1.14 4.93 8.86
C ASP A 105 -0.11 4.47 7.83
N ILE A 106 1.13 4.23 8.26
CA ILE A 106 2.20 3.69 7.41
C ILE A 106 1.86 2.27 6.93
N ALA A 107 1.30 1.43 7.80
CA ALA A 107 0.90 0.06 7.45
C ALA A 107 -0.21 0.05 6.40
N GLU A 108 -1.22 0.88 6.56
CA GLU A 108 -2.35 1.06 5.65
C GLU A 108 -1.89 1.63 4.30
N LEU A 109 -1.12 2.72 4.33
CA LEU A 109 -0.55 3.35 3.14
C LEU A 109 0.32 2.38 2.34
N MET A 110 1.22 1.65 3.00
CA MET A 110 2.09 0.66 2.36
C MET A 110 1.29 -0.50 1.77
N THR A 111 0.24 -0.96 2.46
CA THR A 111 -0.65 -2.01 1.95
C THR A 111 -1.39 -1.54 0.70
N TYR A 112 -1.96 -0.33 0.71
CA TYR A 112 -2.61 0.26 -0.47
C TYR A 112 -1.64 0.35 -1.66
N MET A 113 -0.45 0.91 -1.47
CA MET A 113 0.53 1.05 -2.54
C MET A 113 0.98 -0.31 -3.10
N ARG A 114 1.13 -1.32 -2.23
CA ARG A 114 1.43 -2.69 -2.66
C ARG A 114 0.28 -3.28 -3.46
N GLU A 115 -0.96 -3.09 -3.03
CA GLU A 115 -2.14 -3.55 -3.76
C GLU A 115 -2.20 -2.94 -5.17
N LYS A 116 -1.88 -1.67 -5.30
CA LYS A 116 -1.98 -0.96 -6.57
C LYS A 116 -0.81 -1.27 -7.52
N TRP A 117 0.42 -1.29 -7.03
CA TRP A 117 1.60 -1.21 -7.89
C TRP A 117 2.65 -2.28 -7.67
N SER A 118 2.65 -2.97 -6.53
CA SER A 118 3.63 -4.03 -6.27
C SER A 118 3.21 -5.36 -6.92
N PRO A 119 4.16 -6.18 -7.37
CA PRO A 119 3.86 -7.56 -7.73
C PRO A 119 3.43 -8.41 -6.53
N ASN A 120 3.81 -8.02 -5.31
CA ASN A 120 3.45 -8.68 -4.07
C ASN A 120 2.31 -7.94 -3.37
N LYS A 121 1.11 -8.55 -3.33
CA LYS A 121 -0.14 -7.99 -2.80
C LYS A 121 -0.40 -8.31 -1.32
N THR A 122 0.60 -8.67 -0.54
CA THR A 122 0.43 -8.99 0.88
C THR A 122 0.27 -7.74 1.75
N ILE A 123 -0.43 -7.87 2.88
CA ILE A 123 -0.53 -6.82 3.89
C ILE A 123 0.88 -6.45 4.41
N PHE A 124 1.12 -5.15 4.54
CA PHE A 124 2.22 -4.64 5.36
C PHE A 124 1.65 -4.39 6.77
N SER A 125 1.85 -5.34 7.68
CA SER A 125 1.18 -5.35 8.97
C SER A 125 1.60 -4.18 9.87
N LEU A 126 0.75 -3.84 10.85
CA LEU A 126 1.08 -2.86 11.89
C LEU A 126 2.40 -3.21 12.62
N ASP A 127 2.65 -4.49 12.90
CA ASP A 127 3.89 -4.92 13.56
C ASP A 127 5.10 -4.74 12.64
N SER A 128 4.94 -4.99 11.33
CA SER A 128 5.99 -4.69 10.33
C SER A 128 6.30 -3.20 10.27
N ALA A 129 5.27 -2.34 10.32
CA ALA A 129 5.45 -0.90 10.34
C ALA A 129 6.15 -0.43 11.64
N ARG A 130 5.73 -0.91 12.80
CA ARG A 130 6.38 -0.62 14.09
C ARG A 130 7.85 -1.02 14.10
N TYR A 131 8.13 -2.24 13.62
CA TYR A 131 9.50 -2.74 13.52
C TYR A 131 10.35 -1.86 12.59
N ALA A 132 9.82 -1.53 11.41
CA ALA A 132 10.50 -0.67 10.44
C ALA A 132 10.83 0.69 11.05
N LEU A 133 9.83 1.38 11.63
CA LEU A 133 10.00 2.73 12.18
C LEU A 133 10.93 2.79 13.39
N LYS A 134 11.01 1.71 14.18
CA LYS A 134 11.96 1.60 15.29
C LYS A 134 13.42 1.47 14.83
N ASN A 135 13.63 0.93 13.61
CA ASN A 135 14.95 0.61 13.08
C ASN A 135 15.31 1.47 11.85
N CYS A 136 14.72 2.63 11.69
CA CYS A 136 15.13 3.58 10.66
C CYS A 136 16.57 4.07 10.93
N PRO A 137 17.40 4.22 9.88
CA PRO A 137 18.77 4.72 9.98
C PRO A 137 18.82 6.18 10.45
#